data_2c52218e1bec1be0cbe4bff8fd94069c
#
_entry.id   2c52218e1bec1be0cbe4bff8fd94069c
#
_cell.length_a   1.000
_cell.length_b   1.000
_cell.length_c   1.000
_cell.angle_alpha   90.00
_cell.angle_beta   90.00
_cell.angle_gamma   90.00
#
_symmetry.space_group_name_H-M   'P 1'
#
loop_
_entity.id
_entity.type
_entity.pdbx_description
1 polymer ?
#
loop_
_entity_poly.entity_id
_entity_poly.type
_entity_poly.pdbx_seq_one_letter_code
_entity_poly.pdbx_strand_id
1 'polypeptide(L)'
;MQRMFVATVLGLGLALPAHADVTLKQTTGGKGLGISGNASGATYIKGNKMRSDAVMGDKTHTTIFDVDAQKMYIFDSKKKEADVWDMATFGAELSKTVDMSGAKASVKPNGQTKQIAAHSAAGYDMEVAMQSAMGGSKDMTMTATLSGPIWIVKNAPGSADYARFYKAAVEKGWIFSDPRGAKAQPGQAKAMAEMYKQIAEIGGIPYETIVQIKMGGSGPMAGLLARMGNVTMTTTVDAVEITPLADDLFAPPAGYKLNQKK
;
A
#
# COMPACT_ATOMS: atom_id res chain seq x y z
N MET A 1 -24.95 66.95 19.21
CA MET A 1 -23.86 65.95 19.43
C MET A 1 -24.37 64.57 19.05
N GLN A 2 -24.03 64.13 17.83
CA GLN A 2 -24.52 62.87 17.31
C GLN A 2 -23.37 61.85 17.41
N ARG A 3 -23.53 60.84 18.27
CA ARG A 3 -22.51 59.75 18.43
C ARG A 3 -22.77 58.68 17.40
N MET A 4 -21.82 58.59 16.46
CA MET A 4 -21.75 57.52 15.48
C MET A 4 -21.20 56.24 16.14
N PHE A 5 -22.01 55.18 16.22
CA PHE A 5 -21.55 53.87 16.61
C PHE A 5 -21.02 53.13 15.33
N VAL A 6 -19.72 52.87 15.30
CA VAL A 6 -19.08 52.00 14.29
C VAL A 6 -19.15 50.57 14.83
N ALA A 7 -20.01 49.75 14.23
CA ALA A 7 -20.03 48.31 14.49
C ALA A 7 -18.98 47.61 13.67
N THR A 8 -17.90 47.15 14.32
CA THR A 8 -16.88 46.29 13.70
C THR A 8 -17.40 44.87 13.64
N VAL A 9 -17.79 44.40 12.48
CA VAL A 9 -18.13 42.99 12.25
C VAL A 9 -16.84 42.20 12.15
N LEU A 10 -16.46 41.46 13.21
CA LEU A 10 -15.41 40.43 13.13
C LEU A 10 -15.96 39.24 12.33
N GLY A 11 -15.54 39.13 11.09
CA GLY A 11 -15.77 37.90 10.31
C GLY A 11 -14.92 36.75 10.86
N LEU A 12 -15.55 35.84 11.62
CA LEU A 12 -14.94 34.53 11.89
C LEU A 12 -14.89 33.77 10.56
N GLY A 13 -13.75 33.82 9.91
CA GLY A 13 -13.43 32.89 8.81
C GLY A 13 -13.38 31.48 9.38
N LEU A 14 -14.38 30.67 9.07
CA LEU A 14 -14.34 29.22 9.28
C LEU A 14 -13.17 28.68 8.42
N ALA A 15 -12.00 28.49 9.04
CA ALA A 15 -10.94 27.74 8.42
C ALA A 15 -11.41 26.29 8.27
N LEU A 16 -11.93 25.94 7.09
CA LEU A 16 -12.12 24.56 6.72
C LEU A 16 -10.77 23.86 6.88
N PRO A 17 -10.72 22.67 7.45
CA PRO A 17 -9.48 21.92 7.52
C PRO A 17 -8.95 21.77 6.09
N ALA A 18 -7.87 22.45 5.78
CA ALA A 18 -7.19 22.31 4.51
C ALA A 18 -6.64 20.88 4.47
N HIS A 19 -7.25 20.03 3.66
CA HIS A 19 -6.71 18.72 3.38
C HIS A 19 -5.38 18.93 2.65
N ALA A 20 -4.32 18.35 3.20
CA ALA A 20 -3.00 18.46 2.63
C ALA A 20 -2.76 17.29 1.67
N ASP A 21 -2.31 17.59 0.45
CA ASP A 21 -1.82 16.54 -0.44
C ASP A 21 -0.47 16.04 0.08
N VAL A 22 -0.20 14.74 -0.05
CA VAL A 22 0.98 14.09 0.53
C VAL A 22 1.82 13.44 -0.55
N THR A 23 3.11 13.72 -0.56
CA THR A 23 4.09 12.97 -1.35
C THR A 23 5.05 12.24 -0.42
N LEU A 24 5.16 10.93 -0.59
CA LEU A 24 6.15 10.09 0.08
C LEU A 24 7.21 9.66 -0.94
N LYS A 25 8.48 9.94 -0.66
CA LYS A 25 9.62 9.37 -1.39
C LYS A 25 10.20 8.24 -0.57
N GLN A 26 10.47 7.10 -1.18
CA GLN A 26 10.91 5.92 -0.47
C GLN A 26 11.91 5.10 -1.26
N THR A 27 12.77 4.41 -0.54
CA THR A 27 13.74 3.45 -1.09
C THR A 27 13.46 2.08 -0.53
N THR A 28 13.47 1.06 -1.38
CA THR A 28 13.35 -0.34 -1.00
C THR A 28 14.62 -1.07 -1.39
N GLY A 29 15.30 -1.64 -0.41
CA GLY A 29 16.46 -2.52 -0.61
C GLY A 29 16.10 -3.98 -0.35
N GLY A 30 16.73 -4.90 -1.07
CA GLY A 30 16.49 -6.33 -0.89
C GLY A 30 17.79 -7.13 -0.82
N LYS A 31 17.78 -8.21 -0.04
CA LYS A 31 18.87 -9.21 0.03
C LYS A 31 18.28 -10.62 0.06
N GLY A 32 18.88 -11.53 -0.73
CA GLY A 32 18.51 -12.95 -0.79
C GLY A 32 17.97 -13.37 -2.15
N LEU A 33 18.08 -14.66 -2.50
CA LEU A 33 17.60 -15.27 -3.76
C LEU A 33 18.04 -14.54 -5.04
N GLY A 34 19.27 -13.99 -5.06
CA GLY A 34 19.74 -13.23 -6.22
C GLY A 34 19.13 -11.85 -6.36
N ILE A 35 18.26 -11.43 -5.43
CA ILE A 35 17.75 -10.07 -5.36
C ILE A 35 18.83 -9.22 -4.71
N SER A 36 19.49 -8.40 -5.49
CA SER A 36 20.41 -7.37 -5.02
C SER A 36 20.09 -6.10 -5.80
N GLY A 37 19.74 -5.06 -5.09
CA GLY A 37 19.45 -3.76 -5.69
C GLY A 37 18.52 -2.94 -4.83
N ASN A 38 18.53 -1.66 -5.13
CA ASN A 38 17.59 -0.71 -4.55
C ASN A 38 16.57 -0.32 -5.61
N ALA A 39 15.30 -0.31 -5.22
CA ALA A 39 14.23 0.32 -5.97
C ALA A 39 13.90 1.64 -5.27
N SER A 40 13.63 2.68 -6.03
CA SER A 40 13.06 3.91 -5.50
C SER A 40 11.58 3.99 -5.85
N GLY A 41 10.83 4.70 -5.04
CA GLY A 41 9.40 4.89 -5.27
C GLY A 41 8.93 6.24 -4.80
N ALA A 42 7.81 6.67 -5.36
CA ALA A 42 7.06 7.82 -4.89
C ALA A 42 5.59 7.47 -4.78
N THR A 43 4.98 7.88 -3.68
CA THR A 43 3.53 7.74 -3.46
C THR A 43 2.95 9.13 -3.29
N TYR A 44 1.95 9.45 -4.07
CA TYR A 44 1.22 10.72 -4.06
C TYR A 44 -0.21 10.45 -3.61
N ILE A 45 -0.71 11.22 -2.64
CA ILE A 45 -2.07 11.09 -2.11
C ILE A 45 -2.76 12.44 -2.15
N LYS A 46 -3.95 12.47 -2.76
CA LYS A 46 -4.85 13.63 -2.80
C LYS A 46 -6.27 13.17 -2.56
N GLY A 47 -6.83 13.51 -1.40
CA GLY A 47 -8.15 13.03 -1.01
C GLY A 47 -8.23 11.51 -1.01
N ASN A 48 -9.13 10.95 -1.82
CA ASN A 48 -9.33 9.51 -1.98
C ASN A 48 -8.65 8.94 -3.23
N LYS A 49 -7.61 9.63 -3.73
CA LYS A 49 -6.79 9.16 -4.85
C LYS A 49 -5.35 8.94 -4.40
N MET A 50 -4.74 7.89 -4.92
CA MET A 50 -3.33 7.62 -4.73
C MET A 50 -2.68 7.25 -6.06
N ARG A 51 -1.49 7.77 -6.30
CA ARG A 51 -0.59 7.31 -7.35
C ARG A 51 0.66 6.74 -6.71
N SER A 52 1.10 5.60 -7.21
CA SER A 52 2.36 4.97 -6.82
C SER A 52 3.23 4.79 -8.06
N ASP A 53 4.43 5.35 -8.02
CA ASP A 53 5.48 5.16 -9.02
C ASP A 53 6.60 4.33 -8.37
N ALA A 54 6.89 3.15 -8.92
CA ALA A 54 7.99 2.30 -8.49
C ALA A 54 9.02 2.20 -9.61
N VAL A 55 10.27 2.58 -9.33
CA VAL A 55 11.37 2.57 -10.28
C VAL A 55 12.29 1.39 -9.98
N MET A 56 12.42 0.49 -10.96
CA MET A 56 13.31 -0.66 -10.91
C MET A 56 14.20 -0.67 -12.16
N GLY A 57 15.46 -0.27 -11.99
CA GLY A 57 16.38 -0.07 -13.11
C GLY A 57 15.88 1.03 -14.06
N ASP A 58 15.68 0.68 -15.33
CA ASP A 58 15.16 1.58 -16.37
C ASP A 58 13.63 1.59 -16.50
N LYS A 59 12.92 0.89 -15.63
CA LYS A 59 11.46 0.73 -15.71
C LYS A 59 10.76 1.44 -14.56
N THR A 60 9.74 2.20 -14.90
CA THR A 60 8.80 2.77 -13.93
C THR A 60 7.46 2.04 -14.05
N HIS A 61 7.01 1.52 -12.92
CA HIS A 61 5.68 0.94 -12.78
C HIS A 61 4.79 1.96 -12.08
N THR A 62 3.82 2.47 -12.82
CA THR A 62 2.86 3.43 -12.28
C THR A 62 1.52 2.76 -12.07
N THR A 63 0.94 2.96 -10.87
CA THR A 63 -0.41 2.54 -10.54
C THR A 63 -1.17 3.72 -9.95
N ILE A 64 -2.41 3.93 -10.38
CA ILE A 64 -3.32 4.93 -9.79
C ILE A 64 -4.50 4.19 -9.17
N PHE A 65 -4.86 4.61 -7.96
CA PHE A 65 -6.02 4.15 -7.20
C PHE A 65 -6.99 5.32 -7.05
N ASP A 66 -8.18 5.21 -7.59
CA ASP A 66 -9.29 6.14 -7.41
C ASP A 66 -10.39 5.44 -6.61
N VAL A 67 -10.40 5.67 -5.30
CA VAL A 67 -11.30 4.98 -4.36
C VAL A 67 -12.75 5.40 -4.58
N ASP A 68 -12.99 6.65 -4.93
CA ASP A 68 -14.34 7.16 -5.17
C ASP A 68 -14.94 6.56 -6.45
N ALA A 69 -14.16 6.52 -7.53
CA ALA A 69 -14.56 5.89 -8.79
C ALA A 69 -14.46 4.36 -8.74
N GLN A 70 -13.89 3.78 -7.68
CA GLN A 70 -13.58 2.35 -7.54
C GLN A 70 -12.79 1.80 -8.73
N LYS A 71 -11.80 2.58 -9.21
CA LYS A 71 -10.96 2.22 -10.36
C LYS A 71 -9.49 2.19 -10.01
N MET A 72 -8.82 1.19 -10.56
CA MET A 72 -7.37 1.06 -10.52
C MET A 72 -6.83 1.08 -11.95
N TYR A 73 -5.79 1.89 -12.16
CA TYR A 73 -5.11 2.01 -13.45
C TYR A 73 -3.70 1.50 -13.31
N ILE A 74 -3.28 0.58 -14.19
CA ILE A 74 -1.92 0.05 -14.25
C ILE A 74 -1.35 0.39 -15.62
N PHE A 75 -0.23 1.12 -15.63
CA PHE A 75 0.33 1.69 -16.83
C PHE A 75 1.38 0.80 -17.49
N ASP A 76 1.35 0.74 -18.81
CA ASP A 76 2.45 0.33 -19.66
C ASP A 76 2.92 1.55 -20.47
N SER A 77 3.96 2.22 -19.98
CA SER A 77 4.49 3.43 -20.60
C SER A 77 5.08 3.18 -21.99
N LYS A 78 5.62 1.97 -22.24
CA LYS A 78 6.20 1.61 -23.56
C LYS A 78 5.12 1.49 -24.64
N LYS A 79 3.97 0.93 -24.28
CA LYS A 79 2.83 0.77 -25.21
C LYS A 79 1.90 1.97 -25.21
N LYS A 80 2.06 2.92 -24.30
CA LYS A 80 1.10 4.01 -24.02
C LYS A 80 -0.30 3.44 -23.80
N GLU A 81 -0.39 2.44 -22.94
CA GLU A 81 -1.64 1.79 -22.58
C GLU A 81 -1.81 1.82 -21.05
N ALA A 82 -3.05 1.81 -20.60
CA ALA A 82 -3.41 1.61 -19.20
C ALA A 82 -4.48 0.54 -19.08
N ASP A 83 -4.21 -0.48 -18.28
CA ASP A 83 -5.22 -1.44 -17.86
C ASP A 83 -6.09 -0.80 -16.79
N VAL A 84 -7.41 -0.80 -16.99
CA VAL A 84 -8.40 -0.20 -16.09
C VAL A 84 -9.21 -1.31 -15.45
N TRP A 85 -9.09 -1.44 -14.13
CA TRP A 85 -9.80 -2.44 -13.33
C TRP A 85 -10.93 -1.79 -12.55
N ASP A 86 -12.12 -2.41 -12.60
CA ASP A 86 -13.22 -2.09 -11.71
C ASP A 86 -13.03 -2.87 -10.40
N MET A 87 -12.69 -2.16 -9.33
CA MET A 87 -12.29 -2.79 -8.07
C MET A 87 -13.47 -3.36 -7.30
N ALA A 88 -14.69 -2.85 -7.50
CA ALA A 88 -15.89 -3.43 -6.90
C ALA A 88 -16.17 -4.83 -7.48
N THR A 89 -16.16 -4.92 -8.81
CA THR A 89 -16.33 -6.19 -9.51
C THR A 89 -15.21 -7.17 -9.17
N PHE A 90 -13.96 -6.69 -9.20
CA PHE A 90 -12.79 -7.50 -8.88
C PHE A 90 -12.83 -8.06 -7.45
N GLY A 91 -13.13 -7.24 -6.46
CA GLY A 91 -13.26 -7.65 -5.05
C GLY A 91 -14.39 -8.67 -4.84
N ALA A 92 -15.52 -8.48 -5.52
CA ALA A 92 -16.65 -9.43 -5.47
C ALA A 92 -16.27 -10.79 -6.09
N GLU A 93 -15.56 -10.80 -7.23
CA GLU A 93 -15.07 -12.04 -7.85
C GLU A 93 -14.06 -12.77 -6.94
N LEU A 94 -13.08 -12.02 -6.42
CA LEU A 94 -12.06 -12.59 -5.54
C LEU A 94 -12.68 -13.18 -4.26
N SER A 95 -13.76 -12.59 -3.76
CA SER A 95 -14.46 -13.08 -2.57
C SER A 95 -15.12 -14.44 -2.78
N LYS A 96 -15.51 -14.78 -4.01
CA LYS A 96 -16.12 -16.07 -4.35
C LYS A 96 -15.11 -17.21 -4.46
N THR A 97 -13.84 -16.89 -4.72
CA THR A 97 -12.83 -17.90 -5.11
C THR A 97 -11.96 -18.36 -3.94
N VAL A 98 -12.09 -17.80 -2.74
CA VAL A 98 -11.14 -18.03 -1.66
C VAL A 98 -11.75 -18.68 -0.44
N ASP A 99 -11.26 -19.85 -0.13
CA ASP A 99 -11.28 -20.39 1.23
C ASP A 99 -10.26 -19.61 2.09
N MET A 100 -10.76 -18.83 3.05
CA MET A 100 -9.96 -17.95 3.93
C MET A 100 -9.26 -18.69 5.06
N SER A 101 -9.44 -20.01 5.18
CA SER A 101 -8.95 -20.78 6.33
C SER A 101 -7.42 -20.79 6.48
N GLY A 102 -6.67 -20.48 5.42
CA GLY A 102 -5.20 -20.54 5.41
C GLY A 102 -4.47 -19.19 5.38
N ALA A 103 -5.16 -18.05 5.33
CA ALA A 103 -4.54 -16.73 5.26
C ALA A 103 -4.74 -15.96 6.57
N LYS A 104 -3.65 -15.55 7.20
CA LYS A 104 -3.68 -14.79 8.46
C LYS A 104 -2.77 -13.57 8.34
N ALA A 105 -3.23 -12.44 8.85
CA ALA A 105 -2.41 -11.25 9.01
C ALA A 105 -2.55 -10.69 10.42
N SER A 106 -1.46 -10.19 10.97
CA SER A 106 -1.45 -9.49 12.25
C SER A 106 -0.43 -8.35 12.25
N VAL A 107 -0.79 -7.23 12.85
CA VAL A 107 0.11 -6.10 13.12
C VAL A 107 -0.10 -5.73 14.59
N LYS A 108 0.87 -6.00 15.44
CA LYS A 108 0.75 -5.84 16.90
C LYS A 108 1.84 -4.92 17.44
N PRO A 109 1.53 -4.02 18.38
CA PRO A 109 2.56 -3.21 19.02
C PRO A 109 3.58 -4.10 19.73
N ASN A 110 4.89 -3.80 19.55
CA ASN A 110 5.97 -4.54 20.22
C ASN A 110 6.58 -3.77 21.40
N GLY A 111 6.03 -2.62 21.74
CA GLY A 111 6.47 -1.80 22.87
C GLY A 111 7.77 -1.03 22.62
N GLN A 112 8.37 -1.14 21.45
CA GLN A 112 9.61 -0.46 21.11
C GLN A 112 9.35 0.90 20.46
N THR A 113 10.34 1.80 20.59
CA THR A 113 10.37 3.07 19.88
C THR A 113 11.73 3.22 19.20
N LYS A 114 11.76 3.92 18.06
CA LYS A 114 12.97 4.19 17.30
C LYS A 114 12.95 5.61 16.78
N GLN A 115 14.09 6.29 16.82
CA GLN A 115 14.24 7.55 16.12
C GLN A 115 14.56 7.29 14.65
N ILE A 116 13.73 7.85 13.75
CA ILE A 116 13.94 7.82 12.31
C ILE A 116 13.91 9.27 11.82
N ALA A 117 15.05 9.77 11.34
CA ALA A 117 15.25 11.20 11.08
C ALA A 117 14.86 12.04 12.31
N ALA A 118 13.99 13.02 12.17
CA ALA A 118 13.51 13.88 13.25
C ALA A 118 12.29 13.33 14.01
N HIS A 119 11.85 12.09 13.73
CA HIS A 119 10.59 11.57 14.24
C HIS A 119 10.79 10.37 15.17
N SER A 120 9.97 10.30 16.23
CA SER A 120 9.85 9.11 17.06
C SER A 120 8.82 8.17 16.43
N ALA A 121 9.25 6.98 16.04
CA ALA A 121 8.41 5.94 15.47
C ALA A 121 8.09 4.88 16.51
N ALA A 122 6.83 4.45 16.57
CA ALA A 122 6.39 3.32 17.37
C ALA A 122 6.58 2.01 16.59
N GLY A 123 7.10 0.99 17.26
CA GLY A 123 7.35 -0.32 16.69
C GLY A 123 6.13 -1.24 16.76
N TYR A 124 5.91 -1.96 15.67
CA TYR A 124 4.89 -3.00 15.54
C TYR A 124 5.52 -4.23 14.88
N ASP A 125 5.15 -5.43 15.30
CA ASP A 125 5.50 -6.66 14.62
C ASP A 125 4.39 -7.04 13.65
N MET A 126 4.77 -7.24 12.39
CA MET A 126 3.90 -7.70 11.32
C MET A 126 4.15 -9.17 11.05
N GLU A 127 3.06 -9.93 10.85
CA GLU A 127 3.10 -11.28 10.32
C GLU A 127 1.94 -11.48 9.34
N VAL A 128 2.27 -11.98 8.16
CA VAL A 128 1.31 -12.41 7.13
C VAL A 128 1.67 -13.84 6.75
N ALA A 129 0.83 -14.79 7.13
CA ALA A 129 1.00 -16.19 6.79
C ALA A 129 0.00 -16.60 5.70
N MET A 130 0.49 -17.29 4.70
CA MET A 130 -0.28 -17.71 3.54
C MET A 130 0.01 -19.17 3.24
N GLN A 131 -1.03 -19.92 2.90
CA GLN A 131 -0.91 -21.29 2.45
C GLN A 131 -1.69 -21.45 1.14
N SER A 132 -1.10 -22.14 0.19
CA SER A 132 -1.74 -22.48 -1.06
C SER A 132 -1.49 -23.93 -1.43
N ALA A 133 -2.50 -24.61 -1.99
CA ALA A 133 -2.33 -25.93 -2.58
C ALA A 133 -1.56 -25.81 -3.91
N MET A 134 -0.65 -26.72 -4.17
CA MET A 134 0.11 -26.78 -5.42
C MET A 134 -0.47 -27.88 -6.32
N GLY A 135 -0.61 -27.54 -7.61
CA GLY A 135 -1.01 -28.53 -8.63
C GLY A 135 -2.38 -29.19 -8.43
N GLY A 136 -3.29 -28.54 -7.68
CA GLY A 136 -4.62 -29.11 -7.39
C GLY A 136 -4.62 -30.27 -6.38
N SER A 137 -3.46 -30.65 -5.83
CA SER A 137 -3.36 -31.69 -4.80
C SER A 137 -3.41 -31.08 -3.41
N LYS A 138 -4.25 -31.64 -2.53
CA LYS A 138 -4.29 -31.24 -1.11
C LYS A 138 -3.04 -31.66 -0.34
N ASP A 139 -2.28 -32.61 -0.85
CA ASP A 139 -1.09 -33.17 -0.21
C ASP A 139 0.18 -32.33 -0.51
N MET A 140 0.13 -31.47 -1.52
CA MET A 140 1.22 -30.55 -1.85
C MET A 140 0.81 -29.12 -1.50
N THR A 141 1.42 -28.57 -0.48
CA THR A 141 1.17 -27.18 -0.06
C THR A 141 2.43 -26.36 -0.13
N MET A 142 2.26 -25.10 -0.49
CA MET A 142 3.28 -24.07 -0.36
C MET A 142 2.84 -23.11 0.74
N THR A 143 3.75 -22.78 1.63
CA THR A 143 3.55 -21.76 2.65
C THR A 143 4.49 -20.58 2.38
N ALA A 144 4.01 -19.37 2.56
CA ALA A 144 4.84 -18.17 2.59
C ALA A 144 4.49 -17.38 3.84
N THR A 145 5.52 -16.98 4.57
CA THR A 145 5.38 -16.11 5.73
C THR A 145 6.17 -14.84 5.48
N LEU A 146 5.48 -13.70 5.57
CA LEU A 146 6.09 -12.38 5.58
C LEU A 146 6.05 -11.89 7.02
N SER A 147 7.18 -11.58 7.62
CA SER A 147 7.22 -11.13 9.01
C SER A 147 8.33 -10.11 9.22
N GLY A 148 8.16 -9.25 10.23
CA GLY A 148 9.17 -8.29 10.65
C GLY A 148 8.59 -7.01 11.23
N PRO A 149 9.46 -6.09 11.65
CA PRO A 149 9.02 -4.84 12.26
C PRO A 149 8.55 -3.81 11.24
N ILE A 150 7.49 -3.08 11.63
CA ILE A 150 7.03 -1.84 11.00
C ILE A 150 7.20 -0.73 12.02
N TRP A 151 7.82 0.38 11.61
CA TRP A 151 8.02 1.56 12.42
C TRP A 151 7.11 2.69 11.92
N ILE A 152 6.10 3.05 12.73
CA ILE A 152 5.05 3.99 12.35
C ILE A 152 5.23 5.32 13.08
N VAL A 153 5.28 6.42 12.32
CA VAL A 153 5.27 7.78 12.84
C VAL A 153 3.84 8.32 12.78
N LYS A 154 3.21 8.48 13.95
CA LYS A 154 1.79 8.90 14.03
C LYS A 154 1.58 10.38 13.74
N ASN A 155 2.52 11.22 14.11
CA ASN A 155 2.38 12.69 14.07
C ASN A 155 3.28 13.31 12.98
N ALA A 156 3.66 12.56 11.94
CA ALA A 156 4.35 13.11 10.79
C ALA A 156 3.43 14.06 10.00
N PRO A 157 3.97 15.08 9.33
CA PRO A 157 3.19 15.84 8.35
C PRO A 157 2.49 14.90 7.37
N GLY A 158 1.20 15.15 7.08
CA GLY A 158 0.41 14.31 6.17
C GLY A 158 -0.07 12.97 6.73
N SER A 159 0.25 12.60 7.98
CA SER A 159 -0.20 11.33 8.58
C SER A 159 -1.71 11.15 8.55
N ALA A 160 -2.47 12.23 8.80
CA ALA A 160 -3.93 12.19 8.81
C ALA A 160 -4.50 11.90 7.40
N ASP A 161 -3.93 12.53 6.37
CA ASP A 161 -4.39 12.36 4.99
C ASP A 161 -4.00 10.98 4.44
N TYR A 162 -2.80 10.50 4.78
CA TYR A 162 -2.36 9.14 4.50
C TYR A 162 -3.29 8.11 5.12
N ALA A 163 -3.54 8.19 6.42
CA ALA A 163 -4.42 7.25 7.13
C ALA A 163 -5.86 7.31 6.60
N ARG A 164 -6.37 8.51 6.27
CA ARG A 164 -7.70 8.69 5.70
C ARG A 164 -7.84 7.96 4.36
N PHE A 165 -6.88 8.10 3.45
CA PHE A 165 -6.90 7.41 2.17
C PHE A 165 -6.99 5.89 2.36
N TYR A 166 -6.10 5.30 3.17
CA TYR A 166 -6.10 3.86 3.39
C TYR A 166 -7.37 3.39 4.09
N LYS A 167 -7.91 4.16 5.03
CA LYS A 167 -9.18 3.86 5.68
C LYS A 167 -10.33 3.84 4.69
N ALA A 168 -10.46 4.87 3.85
CA ALA A 168 -11.50 4.93 2.81
C ALA A 168 -11.39 3.77 1.83
N ALA A 169 -10.17 3.40 1.43
CA ALA A 169 -9.93 2.28 0.54
C ALA A 169 -10.31 0.94 1.18
N VAL A 170 -9.94 0.74 2.44
CA VAL A 170 -10.29 -0.48 3.20
C VAL A 170 -11.80 -0.61 3.40
N GLU A 171 -12.50 0.48 3.71
CA GLU A 171 -13.97 0.51 3.84
C GLU A 171 -14.67 0.09 2.53
N LYS A 172 -14.05 0.35 1.38
CA LYS A 172 -14.50 -0.11 0.06
C LYS A 172 -14.05 -1.53 -0.29
N GLY A 173 -13.34 -2.20 0.61
CA GLY A 173 -12.83 -3.56 0.37
C GLY A 173 -11.68 -3.63 -0.62
N TRP A 174 -10.89 -2.57 -0.74
CA TRP A 174 -9.79 -2.51 -1.69
C TRP A 174 -8.66 -3.47 -1.34
N ILE A 175 -8.08 -4.02 -2.40
CA ILE A 175 -6.91 -4.88 -2.35
C ILE A 175 -5.79 -4.14 -3.07
N PHE A 176 -4.74 -3.76 -2.31
CA PHE A 176 -3.59 -3.02 -2.81
C PHE A 176 -2.56 -3.95 -3.48
N SER A 177 -3.03 -4.80 -4.38
CA SER A 177 -2.18 -5.73 -5.14
C SER A 177 -2.53 -5.62 -6.62
N ASP A 178 -1.58 -5.90 -7.49
CA ASP A 178 -1.87 -6.06 -8.92
C ASP A 178 -2.97 -7.13 -9.10
N PRO A 179 -4.12 -6.79 -9.69
CA PRO A 179 -5.23 -7.72 -9.82
C PRO A 179 -4.87 -9.02 -10.56
N ARG A 180 -3.88 -8.97 -11.46
CA ARG A 180 -3.37 -10.16 -12.17
C ARG A 180 -2.70 -11.13 -11.21
N GLY A 181 -1.85 -10.61 -10.34
CA GLY A 181 -1.22 -11.40 -9.27
C GLY A 181 -2.23 -11.86 -8.21
N ALA A 182 -3.18 -10.99 -7.85
CA ALA A 182 -4.22 -11.31 -6.89
C ALA A 182 -5.16 -12.44 -7.36
N LYS A 183 -5.48 -12.52 -8.65
CA LYS A 183 -6.22 -13.65 -9.23
C LYS A 183 -5.44 -14.95 -9.16
N ALA A 184 -4.12 -14.89 -9.35
CA ALA A 184 -3.26 -16.09 -9.27
C ALA A 184 -3.06 -16.56 -7.82
N GLN A 185 -3.05 -15.63 -6.85
CA GLN A 185 -2.83 -15.90 -5.42
C GLN A 185 -3.85 -15.15 -4.54
N PRO A 186 -5.13 -15.53 -4.61
CA PRO A 186 -6.20 -14.78 -3.95
C PRO A 186 -6.10 -14.77 -2.42
N GLY A 187 -5.60 -15.82 -1.80
CA GLY A 187 -5.33 -15.87 -0.36
C GLY A 187 -4.29 -14.85 0.08
N GLN A 188 -3.23 -14.67 -0.72
CA GLN A 188 -2.21 -13.65 -0.47
C GLN A 188 -2.80 -12.25 -0.56
N ALA A 189 -3.56 -11.97 -1.60
CA ALA A 189 -4.17 -10.66 -1.80
C ALA A 189 -5.06 -10.25 -0.62
N LYS A 190 -5.85 -11.19 -0.09
CA LYS A 190 -6.70 -10.96 1.09
C LYS A 190 -5.91 -10.79 2.38
N ALA A 191 -4.87 -11.59 2.61
CA ALA A 191 -4.02 -11.44 3.78
C ALA A 191 -3.32 -10.07 3.77
N MET A 192 -2.85 -9.62 2.61
CA MET A 192 -2.29 -8.27 2.45
C MET A 192 -3.34 -7.18 2.69
N ALA A 193 -4.57 -7.34 2.21
CA ALA A 193 -5.66 -6.39 2.47
C ALA A 193 -5.96 -6.27 3.97
N GLU A 194 -5.98 -7.39 4.71
CA GLU A 194 -6.18 -7.38 6.16
C GLU A 194 -5.00 -6.70 6.89
N MET A 195 -3.79 -6.89 6.43
CA MET A 195 -2.62 -6.17 6.96
C MET A 195 -2.75 -4.65 6.77
N TYR A 196 -3.10 -4.20 5.56
CA TYR A 196 -3.30 -2.77 5.29
C TYR A 196 -4.43 -2.18 6.11
N LYS A 197 -5.51 -2.95 6.37
CA LYS A 197 -6.58 -2.56 7.26
C LYS A 197 -6.07 -2.27 8.67
N GLN A 198 -5.31 -3.18 9.25
CA GLN A 198 -4.74 -3.01 10.60
C GLN A 198 -3.78 -1.82 10.66
N ILE A 199 -2.95 -1.59 9.62
CA ILE A 199 -2.08 -0.41 9.54
C ILE A 199 -2.91 0.88 9.47
N ALA A 200 -4.00 0.90 8.69
CA ALA A 200 -4.89 2.06 8.60
C ALA A 200 -5.59 2.37 9.93
N GLU A 201 -5.97 1.34 10.71
CA GLU A 201 -6.55 1.49 12.04
C GLU A 201 -5.54 2.04 13.07
N ILE A 202 -4.27 1.64 12.97
CA ILE A 202 -3.19 2.18 13.81
C ILE A 202 -2.99 3.67 13.53
N GLY A 203 -3.12 4.08 12.28
CA GLY A 203 -2.89 5.44 11.80
C GLY A 203 -1.39 5.79 11.72
N GLY A 204 -1.08 6.93 11.08
CA GLY A 204 0.29 7.37 10.86
C GLY A 204 0.87 6.87 9.54
N ILE A 205 2.15 7.13 9.33
CA ILE A 205 2.91 6.72 8.15
C ILE A 205 3.94 5.68 8.55
N PRO A 206 4.02 4.50 7.89
CA PRO A 206 5.12 3.56 8.03
C PRO A 206 6.42 4.18 7.47
N TYR A 207 7.33 4.60 8.33
CA TYR A 207 8.60 5.20 7.93
C TYR A 207 9.67 4.16 7.61
N GLU A 208 9.59 3.02 8.25
CA GLU A 208 10.45 1.89 7.92
C GLU A 208 9.66 0.59 8.08
N THR A 209 9.80 -0.28 7.10
CA THR A 209 9.22 -1.63 7.12
C THR A 209 10.30 -2.62 6.73
N ILE A 210 10.56 -3.60 7.59
CA ILE A 210 11.49 -4.69 7.31
C ILE A 210 10.68 -5.98 7.17
N VAL A 211 10.71 -6.58 6.00
CA VAL A 211 9.96 -7.80 5.69
C VAL A 211 10.93 -8.94 5.45
N GLN A 212 10.84 -9.97 6.24
CA GLN A 212 11.48 -11.26 6.01
C GLN A 212 10.47 -12.19 5.35
N ILE A 213 10.83 -12.71 4.18
CA ILE A 213 10.00 -13.67 3.44
C ILE A 213 10.61 -15.05 3.62
N LYS A 214 9.83 -15.94 4.23
CA LYS A 214 10.19 -17.36 4.39
C LYS A 214 9.26 -18.21 3.54
N MET A 215 9.84 -19.08 2.73
CA MET A 215 9.11 -20.03 1.94
C MET A 215 9.23 -21.42 2.57
N GLY A 216 8.13 -22.15 2.56
CA GLY A 216 8.06 -23.53 3.03
C GLY A 216 6.97 -24.31 2.29
N GLY A 217 6.78 -25.56 2.66
CA GLY A 217 5.73 -26.37 2.03
C GLY A 217 5.83 -27.84 2.42
N SER A 218 4.94 -28.65 1.83
CA SER A 218 4.93 -30.10 1.96
C SER A 218 5.17 -30.78 0.63
N GLY A 219 5.43 -32.09 0.67
CA GLY A 219 5.67 -32.90 -0.53
C GLY A 219 7.08 -32.74 -1.13
N PRO A 220 7.30 -33.15 -2.39
CA PRO A 220 8.64 -33.23 -3.01
C PRO A 220 9.38 -31.89 -3.10
N MET A 221 8.65 -30.77 -3.12
CA MET A 221 9.22 -29.41 -3.21
C MET A 221 9.68 -28.83 -1.87
N ALA A 222 9.30 -29.43 -0.74
CA ALA A 222 9.62 -28.92 0.59
C ALA A 222 11.13 -28.67 0.79
N GLY A 223 11.96 -29.63 0.40
CA GLY A 223 13.41 -29.52 0.50
C GLY A 223 14.02 -28.41 -0.38
N LEU A 224 13.44 -28.17 -1.55
CA LEU A 224 13.88 -27.09 -2.44
C LEU A 224 13.49 -25.73 -1.84
N LEU A 225 12.24 -25.57 -1.40
CA LEU A 225 11.75 -24.33 -0.78
C LEU A 225 12.55 -23.98 0.48
N ALA A 226 12.86 -24.95 1.32
CA ALA A 226 13.69 -24.73 2.50
C ALA A 226 15.12 -24.26 2.15
N ARG A 227 15.67 -24.67 1.00
CA ARG A 227 17.01 -24.26 0.53
C ARG A 227 17.03 -22.88 -0.11
N MET A 228 15.87 -22.34 -0.52
CA MET A 228 15.80 -21.01 -1.14
C MET A 228 16.24 -19.89 -0.19
N GLY A 229 16.30 -20.15 1.12
CA GLY A 229 16.74 -19.18 2.12
C GLY A 229 15.69 -18.09 2.37
N ASN A 230 16.06 -17.14 3.21
CA ASN A 230 15.19 -16.00 3.54
C ASN A 230 15.51 -14.81 2.62
N VAL A 231 14.48 -14.15 2.14
CA VAL A 231 14.59 -12.82 1.51
C VAL A 231 14.27 -11.78 2.57
N THR A 232 15.12 -10.77 2.67
CA THR A 232 14.83 -9.60 3.52
C THR A 232 14.68 -8.39 2.61
N MET A 233 13.57 -7.67 2.78
CA MET A 233 13.29 -6.39 2.11
C MET A 233 13.15 -5.31 3.16
N THR A 234 13.78 -4.17 2.94
CA THR A 234 13.64 -2.99 3.80
C THR A 234 13.14 -1.84 2.96
N THR A 235 12.02 -1.28 3.32
CA THR A 235 11.48 -0.05 2.74
C THR A 235 11.63 1.08 3.75
N THR A 236 12.21 2.19 3.33
CA THR A 236 12.41 3.40 4.16
C THR A 236 11.78 4.59 3.46
N VAL A 237 11.06 5.41 4.20
CA VAL A 237 10.58 6.72 3.73
C VAL A 237 11.73 7.70 3.88
N ASP A 238 12.20 8.24 2.75
CA ASP A 238 13.31 9.17 2.66
C ASP A 238 12.85 10.62 2.87
N ALA A 239 11.63 10.94 2.39
CA ALA A 239 11.04 12.27 2.54
C ALA A 239 9.50 12.21 2.53
N VAL A 240 8.89 13.12 3.27
CA VAL A 240 7.46 13.42 3.24
C VAL A 240 7.30 14.90 2.91
N GLU A 241 6.61 15.19 1.80
CA GLU A 241 6.34 16.54 1.33
C GLU A 241 4.84 16.83 1.37
N ILE A 242 4.48 18.02 1.81
CA ILE A 242 3.09 18.48 1.91
C ILE A 242 2.94 19.68 0.96
N THR A 243 2.58 19.40 -0.26
CA THR A 243 2.40 20.40 -1.32
C THR A 243 1.19 20.07 -2.16
N PRO A 244 0.44 21.08 -2.64
CA PRO A 244 -0.69 20.82 -3.54
C PRO A 244 -0.25 20.01 -4.78
N LEU A 245 -1.01 18.97 -5.09
CA LEU A 245 -0.79 18.12 -6.27
C LEU A 245 -1.81 18.45 -7.36
N ALA A 246 -1.37 18.43 -8.62
CA ALA A 246 -2.24 18.61 -9.76
C ALA A 246 -3.19 17.42 -9.95
N ASP A 247 -4.42 17.64 -10.38
CA ASP A 247 -5.43 16.59 -10.53
C ASP A 247 -5.09 15.61 -11.66
N ASP A 248 -4.41 16.07 -12.70
CA ASP A 248 -3.97 15.26 -13.83
C ASP A 248 -2.91 14.21 -13.44
N LEU A 249 -2.21 14.40 -12.31
CA LEU A 249 -1.32 13.39 -11.74
C LEU A 249 -2.04 12.07 -11.45
N PHE A 250 -3.34 12.14 -11.16
CA PHE A 250 -4.19 11.00 -10.80
C PHE A 250 -5.08 10.54 -11.96
N ALA A 251 -4.70 10.84 -13.19
CA ALA A 251 -5.40 10.41 -14.39
C ALA A 251 -4.42 9.74 -15.38
N PRO A 252 -4.90 8.84 -16.25
CA PRO A 252 -4.10 8.35 -17.35
C PRO A 252 -3.63 9.52 -18.25
N PRO A 253 -2.35 9.54 -18.65
CA PRO A 253 -1.86 10.58 -19.53
C PRO A 253 -2.64 10.64 -20.84
N ALA A 254 -2.78 11.85 -21.41
CA ALA A 254 -3.45 12.05 -22.68
C ALA A 254 -2.84 11.17 -23.79
N GLY A 255 -3.68 10.55 -24.60
CA GLY A 255 -3.25 9.66 -25.70
C GLY A 255 -2.94 8.22 -25.29
N TYR A 256 -3.13 7.85 -24.03
CA TYR A 256 -3.06 6.46 -23.62
C TYR A 256 -4.34 5.72 -24.01
N LYS A 257 -4.17 4.50 -24.53
CA LYS A 257 -5.28 3.58 -24.77
C LYS A 257 -5.71 2.94 -23.44
N LEU A 258 -7.00 3.01 -23.13
CA LEU A 258 -7.56 2.44 -21.92
C LEU A 258 -8.15 1.05 -22.21
N ASN A 259 -7.58 0.02 -21.59
CA ASN A 259 -8.02 -1.37 -21.74
C ASN A 259 -8.85 -1.77 -20.52
N GLN A 260 -10.17 -1.85 -20.67
CA GLN A 260 -11.06 -2.31 -19.60
C GLN A 260 -10.79 -3.78 -19.27
N LYS A 261 -10.56 -4.09 -18.00
CA LYS A 261 -10.33 -5.44 -17.48
C LYS A 261 -11.49 -5.86 -16.58
N LYS A 262 -11.74 -7.15 -16.60
CA LYS A 262 -12.76 -7.81 -15.77
C LYS A 262 -12.08 -8.71 -14.74
#